data_4d8211d975f2506e817b09e96daa4861
#
_entry.id   4d8211d975f2506e817b09e96daa4861
#
_cell.length_a   1.000
_cell.length_b   1.000
_cell.length_c   1.000
_cell.angle_alpha   90.00
_cell.angle_beta   90.00
_cell.angle_gamma   90.00
#
_symmetry.space_group_name_H-M   'P 1'
#
loop_
_entity.id
_entity.type
_entity.pdbx_description
1 polymer ?
#
loop_
_entity_poly.entity_id
_entity_poly.type
_entity_poly.pdbx_seq_one_letter_code
_entity_poly.pdbx_strand_id
1 'polypeptide(L)'
;YSGVNTNSKQYKALKEKGWLEGVIQNEAMMSPEEKMIYEIFGGRDTIVNNLMKQFDSDGDLLNANGVAGMDVTGKGTSWQKLTNVSEEYRQKMFDNVKKEFIQENGVSNGDTTKRSDIFKDYQLSVNKDKRLSGTWTLEQYEGQYRSAMYVAVKAANPNWKPGQKFDTSILDNVTRELVEATLVKNGNRLVRNSIDVSV
;
A
#
# COMPACT_ATOMS: atom_id res chain seq x y z
N TYR A 1 -16.98 18.73 28.21
CA TYR A 1 -16.74 17.27 28.29
C TYR A 1 -17.24 16.59 27.01
N SER A 2 -16.34 15.95 26.35
CA SER A 2 -16.69 15.12 25.19
C SER A 2 -16.52 13.66 25.59
N GLY A 3 -17.60 13.05 26.06
CA GLY A 3 -17.63 11.61 26.32
C GLY A 3 -17.51 10.82 25.01
N VAL A 4 -17.53 9.51 25.13
CA VAL A 4 -17.51 8.61 23.98
C VAL A 4 -18.90 8.57 23.36
N ASN A 5 -18.97 8.77 22.04
CA ASN A 5 -20.22 8.57 21.30
C ASN A 5 -20.41 7.08 21.01
N THR A 6 -21.18 6.41 21.88
CA THR A 6 -21.43 4.97 21.77
C THR A 6 -22.37 4.59 20.61
N ASN A 7 -22.98 5.57 19.96
CA ASN A 7 -23.81 5.34 18.78
C ASN A 7 -23.04 5.47 17.46
N SER A 8 -21.79 5.89 17.52
CA SER A 8 -20.96 6.04 16.32
C SER A 8 -20.59 4.69 15.70
N LYS A 9 -20.37 4.71 14.40
CA LYS A 9 -19.89 3.52 13.68
C LYS A 9 -18.48 3.12 14.11
N GLN A 10 -17.65 4.12 14.49
CA GLN A 10 -16.31 3.88 15.02
C GLN A 10 -16.35 3.11 16.35
N TYR A 11 -17.24 3.49 17.25
CA TYR A 11 -17.39 2.78 18.52
C TYR A 11 -17.85 1.34 18.30
N LYS A 12 -18.83 1.14 17.43
CA LYS A 12 -19.31 -0.20 17.09
C LYS A 12 -18.23 -1.07 16.50
N ALA A 13 -17.41 -0.51 15.59
CA ALA A 13 -16.30 -1.20 14.98
C ALA A 13 -15.21 -1.58 15.98
N LEU A 14 -14.86 -0.67 16.87
CA LEU A 14 -13.91 -0.90 17.97
C LEU A 14 -14.38 -2.04 18.86
N LYS A 15 -15.66 -2.06 19.20
CA LYS A 15 -16.27 -3.09 20.03
C LYS A 15 -16.24 -4.45 19.34
N GLU A 16 -16.59 -4.50 18.05
CA GLU A 16 -16.58 -5.73 17.26
C GLU A 16 -15.17 -6.34 17.15
N LYS A 17 -14.13 -5.51 17.13
CA LYS A 17 -12.75 -5.98 17.13
C LYS A 17 -12.24 -6.46 18.48
N GLY A 18 -13.05 -6.32 19.53
CA GLY A 18 -12.66 -6.70 20.89
C GLY A 18 -11.76 -5.68 21.59
N TRP A 19 -11.54 -4.52 21.02
CA TRP A 19 -10.63 -3.51 21.59
C TRP A 19 -11.18 -2.86 22.85
N LEU A 20 -12.50 -2.67 22.92
CA LEU A 20 -13.13 -2.15 24.14
C LEU A 20 -12.92 -3.10 25.31
N GLU A 21 -13.12 -4.39 25.09
CA GLU A 21 -12.89 -5.41 26.11
C GLU A 21 -11.43 -5.46 26.54
N GLY A 22 -10.50 -5.29 25.60
CA GLY A 22 -9.07 -5.20 25.89
C GLY A 22 -8.74 -4.02 26.81
N VAL A 23 -9.38 -2.86 26.59
CA VAL A 23 -9.21 -1.68 27.47
C VAL A 23 -9.72 -1.99 28.87
N ILE A 24 -10.89 -2.62 28.99
CA ILE A 24 -11.48 -2.98 30.28
C ILE A 24 -10.60 -3.98 31.03
N GLN A 25 -10.07 -4.98 30.34
CA GLN A 25 -9.15 -5.96 30.92
C GLN A 25 -7.86 -5.30 31.41
N ASN A 26 -7.30 -4.36 30.67
CA ASN A 26 -6.12 -3.59 31.09
C ASN A 26 -6.38 -2.79 32.34
N GLU A 27 -7.55 -2.16 32.47
CA GLU A 27 -7.93 -1.44 33.68
C GLU A 27 -7.96 -2.36 34.89
N ALA A 28 -8.50 -3.56 34.74
CA ALA A 28 -8.60 -4.55 35.80
C ALA A 28 -7.23 -5.02 36.32
N MET A 29 -6.19 -4.87 35.51
CA MET A 29 -4.81 -5.27 35.84
C MET A 29 -3.99 -4.12 36.43
N MET A 30 -4.52 -2.91 36.48
CA MET A 30 -3.81 -1.74 37.01
C MET A 30 -3.71 -1.76 38.53
N SER A 31 -2.56 -1.34 39.06
CA SER A 31 -2.42 -1.03 40.49
C SER A 31 -3.23 0.23 40.82
N PRO A 32 -3.50 0.49 42.12
CA PRO A 32 -4.19 1.73 42.52
C PRO A 32 -3.47 3.00 42.05
N GLU A 33 -2.13 3.01 42.08
CA GLU A 33 -1.33 4.15 41.60
C GLU A 33 -1.43 4.32 40.09
N GLU A 34 -1.32 3.24 39.36
CA GLU A 34 -1.48 3.26 37.88
C GLU A 34 -2.87 3.74 37.49
N LYS A 35 -3.90 3.27 38.21
CA LYS A 35 -5.27 3.67 37.92
C LYS A 35 -5.50 5.15 38.20
N MET A 36 -4.90 5.69 39.28
CA MET A 36 -4.99 7.10 39.57
C MET A 36 -4.39 7.96 38.47
N ILE A 37 -3.21 7.59 37.96
CA ILE A 37 -2.56 8.28 36.86
C ILE A 37 -3.42 8.18 35.59
N TYR A 38 -3.92 7.01 35.30
CA TYR A 38 -4.81 6.74 34.18
C TYR A 38 -6.04 7.63 34.18
N GLU A 39 -6.70 7.76 35.32
CA GLU A 39 -7.88 8.64 35.47
C GLU A 39 -7.54 10.13 35.33
N ILE A 40 -6.38 10.56 35.85
CA ILE A 40 -5.90 11.94 35.70
C ILE A 40 -5.75 12.32 34.21
N PHE A 41 -5.30 11.39 33.36
CA PHE A 41 -5.13 11.61 31.92
C PHE A 41 -6.38 11.30 31.10
N GLY A 42 -7.55 11.18 31.75
CA GLY A 42 -8.84 11.05 31.08
C GLY A 42 -9.43 9.64 31.04
N GLY A 43 -8.72 8.66 31.56
CA GLY A 43 -9.25 7.31 31.79
C GLY A 43 -9.70 6.60 30.51
N ARG A 44 -10.73 5.78 30.68
CA ARG A 44 -11.27 4.95 29.58
C ARG A 44 -11.71 5.78 28.39
N ASP A 45 -12.39 6.89 28.61
CA ASP A 45 -12.94 7.71 27.54
C ASP A 45 -11.85 8.24 26.62
N THR A 46 -10.73 8.67 27.18
CA THR A 46 -9.58 9.14 26.38
C THR A 46 -8.99 8.02 25.54
N ILE A 47 -8.77 6.86 26.12
CA ILE A 47 -8.22 5.70 25.39
C ILE A 47 -9.17 5.26 24.30
N VAL A 48 -10.45 5.14 24.60
CA VAL A 48 -11.47 4.71 23.62
C VAL A 48 -11.57 5.72 22.47
N ASN A 49 -11.62 7.01 22.78
CA ASN A 49 -11.64 8.05 21.74
C ASN A 49 -10.40 8.01 20.84
N ASN A 50 -9.23 7.75 21.41
CA ASN A 50 -8.01 7.60 20.62
C ASN A 50 -8.05 6.36 19.72
N LEU A 51 -8.57 5.25 20.22
CA LEU A 51 -8.74 4.04 19.43
C LEU A 51 -9.78 4.22 18.31
N MET A 52 -10.84 4.99 18.57
CA MET A 52 -11.86 5.28 17.57
C MET A 52 -11.31 6.07 16.38
N LYS A 53 -10.23 6.82 16.56
CA LYS A 53 -9.54 7.53 15.46
C LYS A 53 -8.88 6.59 14.46
N GLN A 54 -8.75 5.31 14.78
CA GLN A 54 -8.24 4.29 13.87
C GLN A 54 -9.27 3.86 12.81
N PHE A 55 -10.49 4.37 12.89
CA PHE A 55 -11.58 4.08 11.95
C PHE A 55 -12.05 5.37 11.28
N ASP A 56 -12.54 5.24 10.05
CA ASP A 56 -13.21 6.36 9.38
C ASP A 56 -14.65 6.50 9.87
N SER A 57 -15.38 7.48 9.33
CA SER A 57 -16.77 7.74 9.73
C SER A 57 -17.73 6.59 9.45
N ASP A 58 -17.37 5.68 8.56
CA ASP A 58 -18.17 4.49 8.24
C ASP A 58 -17.82 3.29 9.15
N GLY A 59 -16.84 3.42 10.01
CA GLY A 59 -16.37 2.35 10.88
C GLY A 59 -15.36 1.41 10.20
N ASP A 60 -14.76 1.82 9.11
CA ASP A 60 -13.74 1.05 8.42
C ASP A 60 -12.35 1.38 8.97
N LEU A 61 -11.55 0.35 9.20
CA LEU A 61 -10.21 0.48 9.77
C LEU A 61 -9.29 1.23 8.79
N LEU A 62 -8.57 2.21 9.32
CA LEU A 62 -7.53 2.92 8.58
C LEU A 62 -6.22 2.12 8.62
N ASN A 63 -5.49 2.10 7.51
CA ASN A 63 -4.14 1.54 7.50
C ASN A 63 -3.13 2.55 8.06
N ALA A 64 -1.85 2.19 8.09
CA ALA A 64 -0.78 3.06 8.60
C ALA A 64 -0.67 4.40 7.87
N ASN A 65 -1.17 4.48 6.63
CA ASN A 65 -1.18 5.71 5.83
C ASN A 65 -2.47 6.52 5.99
N GLY A 66 -3.39 6.07 6.84
CA GLY A 66 -4.67 6.75 7.06
C GLY A 66 -5.71 6.51 5.98
N VAL A 67 -5.62 5.40 5.25
CA VAL A 67 -6.55 5.05 4.17
C VAL A 67 -7.44 3.90 4.61
N ALA A 68 -8.77 4.09 4.48
CA ALA A 68 -9.76 3.05 4.74
C ALA A 68 -9.90 2.10 3.54
N GLY A 69 -10.51 0.93 3.78
CA GLY A 69 -10.77 -0.05 2.73
C GLY A 69 -9.57 -0.93 2.38
N MET A 70 -8.51 -0.85 3.16
CA MET A 70 -7.29 -1.64 2.96
C MET A 70 -7.18 -2.84 3.90
N ASP A 71 -8.14 -3.02 4.80
CA ASP A 71 -8.16 -4.15 5.72
C ASP A 71 -8.63 -5.41 4.99
N VAL A 72 -7.78 -6.41 4.94
CA VAL A 72 -8.06 -7.70 4.29
C VAL A 72 -8.61 -8.76 5.24
N THR A 73 -8.76 -8.43 6.52
CA THR A 73 -9.23 -9.37 7.54
C THR A 73 -10.61 -9.91 7.16
N GLY A 74 -10.72 -11.23 7.06
CA GLY A 74 -11.99 -11.91 6.73
C GLY A 74 -12.44 -11.80 5.28
N LYS A 75 -11.66 -11.17 4.39
CA LYS A 75 -12.03 -10.99 2.98
C LYS A 75 -11.56 -12.10 2.04
N GLY A 76 -10.80 -13.08 2.55
CA GLY A 76 -10.22 -14.10 1.70
C GLY A 76 -9.28 -13.50 0.65
N THR A 77 -9.36 -13.98 -0.59
CA THR A 77 -8.49 -13.56 -1.69
C THR A 77 -9.24 -12.97 -2.89
N SER A 78 -10.54 -12.74 -2.76
CA SER A 78 -11.37 -12.24 -3.88
C SER A 78 -10.94 -10.87 -4.39
N TRP A 79 -10.27 -10.08 -3.56
CA TRP A 79 -9.72 -8.77 -3.92
C TRP A 79 -8.44 -8.87 -4.77
N GLN A 80 -7.79 -10.04 -4.80
CA GLN A 80 -6.58 -10.28 -5.60
C GLN A 80 -6.97 -10.54 -7.05
N LYS A 81 -7.43 -9.50 -7.72
CA LYS A 81 -7.87 -9.54 -9.12
C LYS A 81 -7.40 -8.30 -9.85
N LEU A 82 -7.16 -8.44 -11.13
CA LEU A 82 -6.80 -7.32 -11.98
C LEU A 82 -8.03 -6.43 -12.22
N THR A 83 -7.83 -5.14 -12.06
CA THR A 83 -8.84 -4.13 -12.32
C THR A 83 -8.19 -2.96 -13.07
N ASN A 84 -9.01 -2.05 -13.57
CA ASN A 84 -8.49 -0.88 -14.26
C ASN A 84 -7.82 0.09 -13.28
N VAL A 85 -6.58 0.47 -13.58
CA VAL A 85 -5.87 1.55 -12.91
C VAL A 85 -5.61 2.64 -13.94
N SER A 86 -5.93 3.88 -13.62
CA SER A 86 -5.81 4.99 -14.57
C SER A 86 -4.36 5.15 -15.08
N GLU A 87 -4.24 5.62 -16.29
CA GLU A 87 -2.94 5.91 -16.90
C GLU A 87 -2.13 6.89 -16.07
N GLU A 88 -2.78 7.87 -15.45
CA GLU A 88 -2.13 8.86 -14.57
C GLU A 88 -1.29 8.18 -13.50
N TYR A 89 -1.86 7.23 -12.77
CA TYR A 89 -1.16 6.56 -11.67
C TYR A 89 -0.15 5.55 -12.16
N ARG A 90 -0.42 4.88 -13.27
CA ARG A 90 0.56 4.00 -13.91
C ARG A 90 1.79 4.79 -14.37
N GLN A 91 1.59 5.98 -14.94
CA GLN A 91 2.71 6.82 -15.38
C GLN A 91 3.50 7.36 -14.19
N LYS A 92 2.84 7.83 -13.13
CA LYS A 92 3.52 8.26 -11.90
C LYS A 92 4.37 7.13 -11.32
N MET A 93 3.83 5.93 -11.28
CA MET A 93 4.55 4.77 -10.77
C MET A 93 5.74 4.42 -11.65
N PHE A 94 5.56 4.41 -12.98
CA PHE A 94 6.64 4.17 -13.93
C PHE A 94 7.79 5.17 -13.75
N ASP A 95 7.46 6.45 -13.68
CA ASP A 95 8.47 7.50 -13.53
C ASP A 95 9.25 7.35 -12.22
N ASN A 96 8.56 7.01 -11.15
CA ASN A 96 9.19 6.78 -9.86
C ASN A 96 10.09 5.54 -9.87
N VAL A 97 9.62 4.44 -10.46
CA VAL A 97 10.41 3.20 -10.59
C VAL A 97 11.69 3.46 -11.40
N LYS A 98 11.58 4.20 -12.51
CA LYS A 98 12.74 4.54 -13.33
C LYS A 98 13.75 5.39 -12.55
N LYS A 99 13.26 6.39 -11.83
CA LYS A 99 14.11 7.25 -11.01
C LYS A 99 14.85 6.46 -9.92
N GLU A 100 14.13 5.61 -9.19
CA GLU A 100 14.73 4.76 -8.16
C GLU A 100 15.74 3.78 -8.76
N PHE A 101 15.39 3.16 -9.89
CA PHE A 101 16.28 2.22 -10.55
C PHE A 101 17.60 2.86 -10.94
N ILE A 102 17.56 4.08 -11.47
CA ILE A 102 18.75 4.84 -11.82
C ILE A 102 19.55 5.20 -10.57
N GLN A 103 18.89 5.74 -9.54
CA GLN A 103 19.54 6.18 -8.31
C GLN A 103 20.23 5.04 -7.57
N GLU A 104 19.64 3.87 -7.57
CA GLU A 104 20.10 2.71 -6.80
C GLU A 104 20.82 1.67 -7.68
N ASN A 105 21.14 2.01 -8.91
CA ASN A 105 21.82 1.11 -9.84
C ASN A 105 21.12 -0.26 -9.95
N GLY A 106 19.81 -0.26 -10.03
CA GLY A 106 19.01 -1.45 -10.19
C GLY A 106 18.70 -2.23 -8.91
N VAL A 107 19.19 -1.77 -7.75
CA VAL A 107 18.82 -2.36 -6.46
C VAL A 107 17.44 -1.84 -6.05
N SER A 108 16.59 -2.71 -5.48
CA SER A 108 15.21 -2.34 -5.15
C SER A 108 15.05 -1.85 -3.71
N ASN A 109 15.97 -1.01 -3.24
CA ASN A 109 15.96 -0.41 -1.91
C ASN A 109 15.93 1.12 -1.94
N GLY A 110 15.36 1.70 -3.00
CA GLY A 110 15.25 3.14 -3.16
C GLY A 110 14.21 3.75 -2.22
N ASP A 111 13.87 5.02 -2.44
CA ASP A 111 12.97 5.78 -1.58
C ASP A 111 11.54 5.20 -1.61
N THR A 112 11.27 4.29 -0.66
CA THR A 112 9.96 3.66 -0.53
C THR A 112 8.86 4.62 -0.11
N THR A 113 9.20 5.77 0.48
CA THR A 113 8.23 6.80 0.87
C THR A 113 7.50 7.34 -0.35
N LYS A 114 8.22 7.64 -1.42
CA LYS A 114 7.59 8.13 -2.67
C LYS A 114 6.69 7.09 -3.31
N ARG A 115 7.09 5.83 -3.28
CA ARG A 115 6.24 4.73 -3.76
C ARG A 115 4.97 4.63 -2.94
N SER A 116 5.09 4.69 -1.62
CA SER A 116 3.94 4.67 -0.70
C SER A 116 3.01 5.85 -0.93
N ASP A 117 3.54 7.03 -1.21
CA ASP A 117 2.74 8.22 -1.52
C ASP A 117 1.92 8.04 -2.80
N ILE A 118 2.51 7.43 -3.83
CA ILE A 118 1.79 7.17 -5.09
C ILE A 118 0.66 6.17 -4.85
N PHE A 119 0.90 5.09 -4.11
CA PHE A 119 -0.15 4.13 -3.74
C PHE A 119 -1.27 4.81 -2.94
N LYS A 120 -0.91 5.62 -1.95
CA LYS A 120 -1.88 6.36 -1.15
C LYS A 120 -2.74 7.30 -2.01
N ASP A 121 -2.10 8.08 -2.87
CA ASP A 121 -2.81 9.01 -3.74
C ASP A 121 -3.77 8.28 -4.68
N TYR A 122 -3.33 7.15 -5.24
CA TYR A 122 -4.19 6.29 -6.03
C TYR A 122 -5.41 5.82 -5.21
N GLN A 123 -5.16 5.29 -4.01
CA GLN A 123 -6.21 4.73 -3.15
C GLN A 123 -7.26 5.78 -2.80
N LEU A 124 -6.82 7.01 -2.51
CA LEU A 124 -7.72 8.13 -2.21
C LEU A 124 -8.48 8.64 -3.43
N SER A 125 -8.01 8.34 -4.65
CA SER A 125 -8.64 8.78 -5.89
C SER A 125 -9.80 7.88 -6.32
N VAL A 126 -9.94 6.70 -5.73
CA VAL A 126 -10.97 5.71 -6.10
C VAL A 126 -11.87 5.39 -4.91
N ASN A 127 -13.01 4.79 -5.18
CA ASN A 127 -13.94 4.34 -4.13
C ASN A 127 -13.29 3.25 -3.28
N LYS A 128 -13.71 3.16 -2.01
CA LYS A 128 -13.14 2.23 -1.04
C LYS A 128 -13.16 0.77 -1.52
N ASP A 129 -14.24 0.36 -2.18
CA ASP A 129 -14.41 -1.00 -2.68
C ASP A 129 -13.40 -1.40 -3.77
N LYS A 130 -12.76 -0.43 -4.41
CA LYS A 130 -11.78 -0.65 -5.48
C LYS A 130 -10.34 -0.56 -5.00
N ARG A 131 -10.11 -0.09 -3.79
CA ARG A 131 -8.77 0.22 -3.29
C ARG A 131 -7.87 -1.01 -3.21
N LEU A 132 -8.36 -2.12 -2.72
CA LEU A 132 -7.58 -3.36 -2.60
C LEU A 132 -7.20 -3.92 -3.97
N SER A 133 -8.19 -4.14 -4.85
CA SER A 133 -7.92 -4.68 -6.20
C SER A 133 -7.08 -3.73 -7.04
N GLY A 134 -7.32 -2.43 -6.91
CA GLY A 134 -6.53 -1.43 -7.61
C GLY A 134 -5.08 -1.40 -7.15
N THR A 135 -4.84 -1.50 -5.83
CA THR A 135 -3.50 -1.59 -5.27
C THR A 135 -2.80 -2.86 -5.74
N TRP A 136 -3.49 -4.00 -5.70
CA TRP A 136 -3.00 -5.26 -6.25
C TRP A 136 -2.54 -5.10 -7.70
N THR A 137 -3.37 -4.46 -8.51
CA THR A 137 -3.07 -4.25 -9.93
C THR A 137 -1.88 -3.30 -10.12
N LEU A 138 -1.85 -2.19 -9.40
CA LEU A 138 -0.77 -1.22 -9.53
C LEU A 138 0.58 -1.81 -9.07
N GLU A 139 0.57 -2.68 -8.06
CA GLU A 139 1.77 -3.43 -7.65
C GLU A 139 2.28 -4.33 -8.77
N GLN A 140 1.38 -4.96 -9.53
CA GLN A 140 1.76 -5.78 -10.68
C GLN A 140 2.45 -4.92 -11.76
N TYR A 141 1.90 -3.75 -12.06
CA TYR A 141 2.53 -2.82 -13.01
C TYR A 141 3.91 -2.36 -12.51
N GLU A 142 4.01 -1.98 -11.25
CA GLU A 142 5.29 -1.57 -10.65
C GLU A 142 6.37 -2.63 -10.84
N GLY A 143 6.06 -3.87 -10.51
CA GLY A 143 7.00 -4.99 -10.67
C GLY A 143 7.42 -5.20 -12.12
N GLN A 144 6.48 -5.08 -13.06
CA GLN A 144 6.78 -5.24 -14.47
C GLN A 144 7.62 -4.08 -15.04
N TYR A 145 7.37 -2.86 -14.58
CA TYR A 145 8.19 -1.71 -14.97
C TYR A 145 9.64 -1.89 -14.53
N ARG A 146 9.85 -2.31 -13.27
CA ARG A 146 11.18 -2.57 -12.73
C ARG A 146 11.88 -3.71 -13.48
N SER A 147 11.17 -4.79 -13.73
CA SER A 147 11.68 -5.94 -14.47
C SER A 147 12.13 -5.57 -15.89
N ALA A 148 11.36 -4.72 -16.57
CA ALA A 148 11.71 -4.27 -17.92
C ALA A 148 13.01 -3.48 -17.94
N MET A 149 13.24 -2.64 -16.95
CA MET A 149 14.49 -1.87 -16.81
C MET A 149 15.68 -2.78 -16.54
N TYR A 150 15.51 -3.74 -15.65
CA TYR A 150 16.53 -4.75 -15.37
C TYR A 150 16.91 -5.51 -16.64
N VAL A 151 15.93 -5.97 -17.38
CA VAL A 151 16.16 -6.73 -18.63
C VAL A 151 16.88 -5.87 -19.67
N ALA A 152 16.51 -4.59 -19.81
CA ALA A 152 17.16 -3.68 -20.75
C ALA A 152 18.65 -3.49 -20.43
N VAL A 153 19.00 -3.27 -19.16
CA VAL A 153 20.39 -3.11 -18.76
C VAL A 153 21.18 -4.41 -18.93
N LYS A 154 20.60 -5.55 -18.55
CA LYS A 154 21.21 -6.86 -18.73
C LYS A 154 21.45 -7.19 -20.21
N ALA A 155 20.54 -6.82 -21.09
CA ALA A 155 20.71 -7.04 -22.54
C ALA A 155 21.86 -6.21 -23.09
N ALA A 156 22.03 -4.98 -22.62
CA ALA A 156 23.12 -4.11 -23.06
C ALA A 156 24.48 -4.52 -22.44
N ASN A 157 24.47 -5.05 -21.23
CA ASN A 157 25.68 -5.50 -20.54
C ASN A 157 25.37 -6.79 -19.77
N PRO A 158 25.58 -7.96 -20.37
CA PRO A 158 25.25 -9.24 -19.73
C PRO A 158 25.97 -9.53 -18.42
N ASN A 159 27.13 -8.90 -18.19
CA ASN A 159 27.90 -9.06 -16.96
C ASN A 159 27.48 -8.10 -15.85
N TRP A 160 26.60 -7.14 -16.14
CA TRP A 160 26.10 -6.21 -15.14
C TRP A 160 25.27 -6.92 -14.09
N LYS A 161 25.47 -6.49 -12.83
CA LYS A 161 24.66 -6.94 -11.68
C LYS A 161 24.10 -5.73 -10.96
N PRO A 162 22.90 -5.86 -10.35
CA PRO A 162 22.36 -4.77 -9.52
C PRO A 162 23.36 -4.28 -8.49
N GLY A 163 23.43 -2.96 -8.34
CA GLY A 163 24.42 -2.28 -7.52
C GLY A 163 25.62 -1.75 -8.30
N GLN A 164 25.86 -2.27 -9.49
CA GLN A 164 26.92 -1.75 -10.36
C GLN A 164 26.37 -0.60 -11.21
N LYS A 165 27.23 0.37 -11.51
CA LYS A 165 26.88 1.47 -12.40
C LYS A 165 26.60 0.94 -13.80
N PHE A 166 25.72 1.60 -14.52
CA PHE A 166 25.40 1.32 -15.91
C PHE A 166 25.17 2.64 -16.65
N ASP A 167 25.22 2.59 -17.98
CA ASP A 167 24.88 3.73 -18.83
C ASP A 167 23.38 3.95 -18.79
N THR A 168 22.94 5.04 -18.12
CA THR A 168 21.52 5.33 -17.93
C THR A 168 20.78 5.63 -19.24
N SER A 169 21.49 5.97 -20.31
CA SER A 169 20.87 6.18 -21.63
C SER A 169 20.22 4.91 -22.18
N ILE A 170 20.60 3.73 -21.68
CA ILE A 170 19.96 2.46 -22.03
C ILE A 170 18.46 2.50 -21.72
N LEU A 171 18.08 3.23 -20.68
CA LEU A 171 16.68 3.34 -20.25
C LEU A 171 15.88 4.41 -21.00
N ASP A 172 16.52 5.23 -21.84
CA ASP A 172 15.84 6.32 -22.57
C ASP A 172 14.71 5.79 -23.46
N ASN A 173 14.90 4.59 -24.02
CA ASN A 173 13.92 3.95 -24.90
C ASN A 173 12.93 3.03 -24.15
N VAL A 174 13.07 2.87 -22.84
CA VAL A 174 12.14 2.11 -22.02
C VAL A 174 11.03 3.05 -21.56
N THR A 175 9.88 2.99 -22.21
CA THR A 175 8.72 3.81 -21.90
C THR A 175 7.63 2.96 -21.28
N ARG A 176 6.71 3.59 -20.55
CA ARG A 176 5.58 2.88 -19.96
C ARG A 176 4.76 2.14 -21.04
N GLU A 177 4.48 2.82 -22.13
CA GLU A 177 3.69 2.26 -23.24
C GLU A 177 4.34 1.01 -23.83
N LEU A 178 5.66 1.04 -24.03
CA LEU A 178 6.38 -0.11 -24.59
C LEU A 178 6.36 -1.29 -23.63
N VAL A 179 6.56 -1.04 -22.33
CA VAL A 179 6.50 -2.10 -21.32
C VAL A 179 5.09 -2.71 -21.28
N GLU A 180 4.07 -1.88 -21.22
CA GLU A 180 2.67 -2.35 -21.13
C GLU A 180 2.24 -3.12 -22.38
N ALA A 181 2.77 -2.76 -23.53
CA ALA A 181 2.49 -3.48 -24.78
C ALA A 181 2.98 -4.95 -24.74
N THR A 182 3.94 -5.26 -23.89
CA THR A 182 4.44 -6.64 -23.71
C THR A 182 3.67 -7.45 -22.69
N LEU A 183 2.72 -6.84 -21.96
CA LEU A 183 2.03 -7.48 -20.87
C LEU A 183 0.74 -8.15 -21.32
N VAL A 184 0.48 -9.31 -20.74
CA VAL A 184 -0.77 -10.04 -20.92
C VAL A 184 -1.32 -10.45 -19.54
N LYS A 185 -2.63 -10.66 -19.48
CA LYS A 185 -3.27 -11.17 -18.27
C LYS A 185 -3.13 -12.69 -18.22
N ASN A 186 -2.68 -13.19 -17.08
CA ASN A 186 -2.67 -14.62 -16.77
C ASN A 186 -3.32 -14.81 -15.41
N GLY A 187 -4.62 -15.13 -15.43
CA GLY A 187 -5.42 -15.16 -14.20
C GLY A 187 -5.49 -13.78 -13.55
N ASN A 188 -5.07 -13.70 -12.30
CA ASN A 188 -5.04 -12.45 -11.52
C ASN A 188 -3.69 -11.72 -11.59
N ARG A 189 -2.81 -12.09 -12.54
CA ARG A 189 -1.49 -11.50 -12.67
C ARG A 189 -1.28 -10.91 -14.06
N LEU A 190 -0.45 -9.87 -14.12
CA LEU A 190 0.13 -9.36 -15.35
C LEU A 190 1.49 -10.04 -15.55
N VAL A 191 1.69 -10.60 -16.72
CA VAL A 191 2.94 -11.29 -17.06
C VAL A 191 3.44 -10.79 -18.40
N ARG A 192 4.75 -10.90 -18.63
CA ARG A 192 5.33 -10.57 -19.92
C ARG A 192 4.96 -11.66 -20.93
N ASN A 193 4.51 -11.24 -22.11
CA ASN A 193 4.30 -12.14 -23.21
C ASN A 193 5.65 -12.59 -23.78
N SER A 194 6.01 -13.86 -23.57
CA SER A 194 7.30 -14.41 -23.97
C SER A 194 7.51 -14.45 -25.49
N ILE A 195 6.43 -14.38 -26.28
CA ILE A 195 6.50 -14.37 -27.74
C ILE A 195 7.15 -13.08 -28.26
N ASP A 196 6.98 -11.96 -27.55
CA ASP A 196 7.48 -10.66 -27.98
C ASP A 196 8.98 -10.46 -27.68
N VAL A 197 9.58 -11.37 -26.94
CA VAL A 197 11.00 -11.27 -26.52
C VAL A 197 11.93 -11.75 -27.63
N SER A 198 11.43 -12.42 -28.64
CA SER A 198 12.22 -13.01 -29.73
C SER A 198 12.47 -12.07 -30.92
N VAL A 199 12.07 -10.85 -30.83
CA VAL A 199 12.21 -9.86 -31.92
C VAL A 199 13.49 -9.06 -31.79
#